data_2c08026ffd6daf98c5bfa8c18b2b6ba7
#
_entry.id   2c08026ffd6daf98c5bfa8c18b2b6ba7
#
_cell.length_a   1.000
_cell.length_b   1.000
_cell.length_c   1.000
_cell.angle_alpha   90.00
_cell.angle_beta   90.00
_cell.angle_gamma   90.00
#
_symmetry.space_group_name_H-M   'P 1'
#
loop_
_entity.id
_entity.type
_entity.pdbx_description
1 polymer ?
#
loop_
_entity_poly.entity_id
_entity_poly.type
_entity_poly.pdbx_seq_one_letter_code
_entity_poly.pdbx_strand_id
1 'polypeptide(L)'
;ILSHIGDHAAHSRGYTRIAGHDGPGEAGFAKDRPGMQRAAPAEGHAESDLSEHERKHVAGLMRVNHTGEVCAQALYQGQAATANLPDVRESMEEAAAEEVDHLAWCEQRLEQLDSRTSVFNPLWYGLSYGIGAAAGLAGDRWSLGFVAETEQQVCEHLREHLEQLPEEDSRSRAIIEQMIQDEEQHGEAALAAGGAPLPAPAKWAMAAMSQVMKKTTYRL
;
A
#
# COMPACT_ATOMS: atom_id res chain seq x y z
N ILE A 1 -14.47 -46.04 -10.76
CA ILE A 1 -14.42 -45.70 -12.19
C ILE A 1 -13.96 -44.27 -12.30
N LEU A 2 -12.79 -44.17 -12.81
CA LEU A 2 -11.84 -43.14 -13.22
C LEU A 2 -12.39 -41.86 -13.87
N SER A 3 -11.61 -40.81 -13.59
CA SER A 3 -11.19 -39.70 -14.46
C SER A 3 -12.06 -38.47 -14.54
N HIS A 4 -11.56 -37.40 -13.97
CA HIS A 4 -11.09 -36.23 -14.72
C HIS A 4 -10.36 -35.28 -13.76
N ILE A 5 -9.04 -35.36 -13.81
CA ILE A 5 -8.13 -34.35 -13.29
C ILE A 5 -7.97 -33.37 -14.46
N GLY A 6 -8.49 -32.15 -14.31
CA GLY A 6 -8.31 -31.06 -15.26
C GLY A 6 -7.05 -30.27 -14.91
N ASP A 7 -6.10 -30.26 -15.82
CA ASP A 7 -4.91 -29.44 -15.86
C ASP A 7 -5.25 -27.95 -15.68
N HIS A 8 -4.77 -27.34 -14.63
CA HIS A 8 -4.60 -25.90 -14.57
C HIS A 8 -3.16 -25.56 -14.95
N ALA A 9 -2.99 -25.30 -16.25
CA ALA A 9 -1.74 -24.81 -16.79
C ALA A 9 -1.47 -23.38 -16.27
N ALA A 10 -0.33 -23.23 -15.60
CA ALA A 10 0.26 -21.98 -15.22
C ALA A 10 0.43 -21.05 -16.45
N HIS A 11 -0.23 -19.90 -16.44
CA HIS A 11 0.04 -18.84 -17.39
C HIS A 11 1.14 -17.93 -16.82
N SER A 12 2.38 -18.32 -17.01
CA SER A 12 3.50 -17.38 -16.93
C SER A 12 3.44 -16.44 -18.13
N ARG A 13 2.93 -15.25 -17.95
CA ARG A 13 3.06 -14.19 -18.96
C ARG A 13 4.47 -13.63 -18.88
N GLY A 14 5.33 -14.08 -19.80
CA GLY A 14 6.62 -13.45 -20.06
C GLY A 14 6.41 -12.01 -20.52
N TYR A 15 6.90 -11.06 -19.76
CA TYR A 15 7.00 -9.68 -20.18
C TYR A 15 8.21 -9.54 -21.10
N THR A 16 7.95 -9.36 -22.37
CA THR A 16 8.97 -9.02 -23.39
C THR A 16 9.36 -7.55 -23.18
N ARG A 17 10.62 -7.33 -22.84
CA ARG A 17 11.24 -6.00 -22.75
C ARG A 17 11.26 -5.37 -24.14
N ILE A 18 10.47 -4.33 -24.37
CA ILE A 18 10.55 -3.49 -25.55
C ILE A 18 11.61 -2.44 -25.30
N ALA A 19 12.72 -2.52 -26.03
CA ALA A 19 13.73 -1.47 -26.08
C ALA A 19 13.15 -0.28 -26.84
N GLY A 20 13.09 0.90 -26.20
CA GLY A 20 12.57 2.14 -26.78
C GLY A 20 13.37 3.34 -26.33
N HIS A 21 14.20 3.82 -27.24
CA HIS A 21 14.62 5.19 -27.54
C HIS A 21 15.11 6.08 -26.40
N ASP A 22 16.46 6.16 -26.32
CA ASP A 22 17.17 7.15 -25.51
C ASP A 22 17.02 8.57 -26.12
N GLY A 23 16.27 9.44 -25.43
CA GLY A 23 16.37 10.89 -25.58
C GLY A 23 17.27 11.45 -24.47
N PRO A 24 18.14 12.44 -24.72
CA PRO A 24 19.02 13.00 -23.71
C PRO A 24 18.28 14.05 -22.88
N GLY A 25 18.02 13.74 -21.62
CA GLY A 25 17.52 14.74 -20.66
C GLY A 25 16.68 14.14 -19.55
N GLU A 26 17.29 13.99 -18.38
CA GLU A 26 16.79 13.60 -17.06
C GLU A 26 17.15 12.18 -16.59
N ALA A 27 18.41 11.79 -16.75
CA ALA A 27 19.00 10.69 -15.99
C ALA A 27 19.39 11.22 -14.60
N GLY A 28 18.58 10.93 -13.57
CA GLY A 28 19.05 11.23 -12.24
C GLY A 28 18.13 11.19 -11.04
N PHE A 29 17.09 10.36 -10.91
CA PHE A 29 16.44 10.15 -9.61
C PHE A 29 15.57 8.89 -9.55
N ALA A 30 16.04 7.78 -10.06
CA ALA A 30 15.45 6.49 -9.73
C ALA A 30 16.49 5.68 -8.95
N LYS A 31 16.54 5.86 -7.65
CA LYS A 31 17.14 4.84 -6.79
C LYS A 31 16.09 3.74 -6.66
N ASP A 32 16.26 2.68 -7.47
CA ASP A 32 15.50 1.46 -7.30
C ASP A 32 15.69 0.99 -5.85
N ARG A 33 14.61 0.94 -5.08
CA ARG A 33 14.64 0.30 -3.78
C ARG A 33 14.87 -1.20 -3.97
N PRO A 34 15.69 -1.84 -3.15
CA PRO A 34 15.78 -3.29 -3.16
C PRO A 34 14.40 -3.89 -2.92
N GLY A 35 13.90 -4.68 -3.87
CA GLY A 35 12.58 -5.32 -3.80
C GLY A 35 11.47 -4.66 -4.61
N MET A 36 11.61 -3.41 -5.07
CA MET A 36 10.65 -2.76 -5.95
C MET A 36 10.56 -3.52 -7.29
N GLN A 37 9.34 -3.84 -7.71
CA GLN A 37 9.08 -4.62 -8.92
C GLN A 37 8.45 -3.80 -10.04
N ARG A 38 7.71 -2.74 -9.72
CA ARG A 38 6.97 -1.90 -10.66
C ARG A 38 7.52 -0.48 -10.69
N ALA A 39 7.59 0.11 -11.88
CA ALA A 39 7.92 1.54 -12.05
C ALA A 39 6.86 2.42 -11.36
N ALA A 40 7.28 3.60 -10.88
CA ALA A 40 6.34 4.52 -10.24
C ALA A 40 5.30 5.03 -11.24
N PRO A 41 3.99 5.03 -10.91
CA PRO A 41 2.93 5.55 -11.77
C PRO A 41 3.14 7.02 -12.16
N ALA A 42 3.89 7.77 -11.36
CA ALA A 42 4.27 9.14 -11.64
C ALA A 42 5.26 9.30 -12.80
N GLU A 43 5.91 8.24 -13.24
CA GLU A 43 6.82 8.28 -14.39
C GLU A 43 6.05 8.66 -15.66
N GLY A 44 6.56 9.64 -16.39
CA GLY A 44 5.88 10.18 -17.59
C GLY A 44 4.93 11.37 -17.32
N HIS A 45 4.63 11.68 -16.06
CA HIS A 45 3.91 12.90 -15.68
C HIS A 45 4.87 14.06 -15.44
N ALA A 46 4.57 15.24 -16.03
CA ALA A 46 5.36 16.43 -15.78
C ALA A 46 5.25 16.88 -14.31
N GLU A 47 6.33 17.46 -13.76
CA GLU A 47 6.26 18.11 -12.45
C GLU A 47 5.40 19.37 -12.54
N SER A 48 4.53 19.55 -11.56
CA SER A 48 3.63 20.70 -11.49
C SER A 48 4.28 21.85 -10.74
N ASP A 49 3.99 23.10 -11.16
CA ASP A 49 4.45 24.30 -10.47
C ASP A 49 3.56 24.58 -9.25
N LEU A 50 3.79 23.83 -8.18
CA LEU A 50 3.08 23.96 -6.93
C LEU A 50 3.62 25.14 -6.12
N SER A 51 2.75 25.97 -5.58
CA SER A 51 3.11 26.94 -4.56
C SER A 51 3.72 26.28 -3.33
N GLU A 52 4.50 27.00 -2.53
CA GLU A 52 5.10 26.46 -1.30
C GLU A 52 4.04 25.88 -0.34
N HIS A 53 2.87 26.49 -0.28
CA HIS A 53 1.76 26.01 0.55
C HIS A 53 1.21 24.66 0.03
N GLU A 54 0.95 24.57 -1.26
CA GLU A 54 0.47 23.34 -1.91
C GLU A 54 1.49 22.23 -1.80
N ARG A 55 2.77 22.51 -2.06
CA ARG A 55 3.87 21.54 -1.90
C ARG A 55 3.91 20.95 -0.49
N LYS A 56 3.82 21.78 0.54
CA LYS A 56 3.78 21.34 1.94
C LYS A 56 2.53 20.50 2.25
N HIS A 57 1.40 20.88 1.69
CA HIS A 57 0.15 20.16 1.85
C HIS A 57 0.24 18.76 1.23
N VAL A 58 0.62 18.68 -0.05
CA VAL A 58 0.82 17.42 -0.77
C VAL A 58 1.84 16.53 -0.07
N ALA A 59 2.97 17.09 0.36
CA ALA A 59 3.96 16.36 1.14
C ALA A 59 3.38 15.80 2.45
N GLY A 60 2.46 16.51 3.10
CA GLY A 60 1.72 16.01 4.26
C GLY A 60 0.85 14.80 3.92
N LEU A 61 0.09 14.86 2.82
CA LEU A 61 -0.74 13.75 2.34
C LEU A 61 0.11 12.53 1.98
N MET A 62 1.16 12.72 1.19
CA MET A 62 2.05 11.62 0.77
C MET A 62 2.80 10.99 1.96
N ARG A 63 3.12 11.77 3.01
CA ARG A 63 3.71 11.23 4.24
C ARG A 63 2.73 10.37 5.02
N VAL A 64 1.46 10.75 5.05
CA VAL A 64 0.40 9.92 5.65
C VAL A 64 0.25 8.62 4.87
N ASN A 65 0.22 8.67 3.53
CA ASN A 65 0.15 7.48 2.70
C ASN A 65 1.36 6.56 2.97
N HIS A 66 2.59 7.07 2.89
CA HIS A 66 3.79 6.30 3.19
C HIS A 66 3.73 5.61 4.57
N THR A 67 3.24 6.31 5.60
CA THR A 67 3.12 5.69 6.94
C THR A 67 1.99 4.66 6.97
N GLY A 68 0.93 4.85 6.19
CA GLY A 68 -0.11 3.84 5.97
C GLY A 68 0.48 2.54 5.43
N GLU A 69 1.32 2.62 4.38
CA GLU A 69 1.99 1.44 3.80
C GLU A 69 2.99 0.78 4.76
N VAL A 70 3.71 1.58 5.59
CA VAL A 70 4.52 1.03 6.68
C VAL A 70 3.66 0.22 7.65
N CYS A 71 2.46 0.70 7.96
CA CYS A 71 1.52 -0.02 8.82
C CYS A 71 0.98 -1.28 8.15
N ALA A 72 0.55 -1.21 6.88
CA ALA A 72 0.02 -2.33 6.12
C ALA A 72 1.05 -3.46 6.01
N GLN A 73 2.28 -3.14 5.58
CA GLN A 73 3.37 -4.11 5.51
C GLN A 73 3.62 -4.79 6.86
N ALA A 74 3.64 -4.02 7.95
CA ALA A 74 3.85 -4.57 9.30
C ALA A 74 2.67 -5.44 9.77
N LEU A 75 1.43 -5.05 9.45
CA LEU A 75 0.21 -5.85 9.71
C LEU A 75 0.31 -7.20 9.01
N TYR A 76 0.60 -7.22 7.71
CA TYR A 76 0.74 -8.44 6.91
C TYR A 76 1.84 -9.35 7.43
N GLN A 77 3.01 -8.80 7.77
CA GLN A 77 4.10 -9.58 8.36
C GLN A 77 3.71 -10.20 9.72
N GLY A 78 3.00 -9.44 10.56
CA GLY A 78 2.48 -9.94 11.83
C GLY A 78 1.45 -11.07 11.65
N GLN A 79 0.54 -10.91 10.68
CA GLN A 79 -0.47 -11.92 10.33
C GLN A 79 0.20 -13.18 9.75
N ALA A 80 1.15 -13.05 8.82
CA ALA A 80 1.91 -14.15 8.26
C ALA A 80 2.64 -14.96 9.34
N ALA A 81 3.26 -14.26 10.31
CA ALA A 81 3.99 -14.90 11.42
C ALA A 81 3.09 -15.79 12.30
N THR A 82 1.78 -15.55 12.32
CA THR A 82 0.82 -16.23 13.22
C THR A 82 -0.29 -16.98 12.46
N ALA A 83 -0.30 -16.97 11.12
CA ALA A 83 -1.25 -17.68 10.29
C ALA A 83 -1.17 -19.20 10.53
N ASN A 84 -2.32 -19.86 10.60
CA ASN A 84 -2.42 -21.31 10.80
C ASN A 84 -2.37 -22.07 9.48
N LEU A 85 -2.99 -21.54 8.42
CA LEU A 85 -2.99 -22.14 7.09
C LEU A 85 -1.82 -21.65 6.26
N PRO A 86 -1.06 -22.56 5.60
CA PRO A 86 0.07 -22.18 4.74
C PRO A 86 -0.32 -21.19 3.63
N ASP A 87 -1.45 -21.41 2.98
CA ASP A 87 -1.93 -20.55 1.89
C ASP A 87 -2.24 -19.10 2.36
N VAL A 88 -2.78 -18.97 3.59
CA VAL A 88 -3.02 -17.65 4.19
C VAL A 88 -1.70 -16.96 4.53
N ARG A 89 -0.73 -17.71 5.04
CA ARG A 89 0.62 -17.19 5.29
C ARG A 89 1.27 -16.67 4.01
N GLU A 90 1.27 -17.48 2.95
CA GLU A 90 1.83 -17.13 1.64
C GLU A 90 1.16 -15.87 1.08
N SER A 91 -0.17 -15.80 1.13
CA SER A 91 -0.92 -14.62 0.70
C SER A 91 -0.55 -13.35 1.47
N MET A 92 -0.31 -13.44 2.78
CA MET A 92 0.13 -12.29 3.59
C MET A 92 1.59 -11.88 3.28
N GLU A 93 2.45 -12.85 3.00
CA GLU A 93 3.84 -12.57 2.60
C GLU A 93 3.90 -11.91 1.22
N GLU A 94 3.06 -12.34 0.27
CA GLU A 94 2.92 -11.72 -1.04
C GLU A 94 2.41 -10.27 -0.93
N ALA A 95 1.32 -10.05 -0.18
CA ALA A 95 0.78 -8.71 0.05
C ALA A 95 1.85 -7.79 0.69
N ALA A 96 2.56 -8.27 1.73
CA ALA A 96 3.64 -7.49 2.34
C ALA A 96 4.78 -7.15 1.36
N ALA A 97 5.03 -7.98 0.35
CA ALA A 97 6.03 -7.70 -0.69
C ALA A 97 5.54 -6.67 -1.70
N GLU A 98 4.24 -6.65 -2.03
CA GLU A 98 3.64 -5.66 -2.94
C GLU A 98 3.67 -4.25 -2.34
N GLU A 99 3.51 -4.12 -1.02
CA GLU A 99 3.63 -2.83 -0.31
C GLU A 99 5.00 -2.15 -0.48
N VAL A 100 6.04 -2.89 -0.88
CA VAL A 100 7.36 -2.31 -1.17
C VAL A 100 7.29 -1.30 -2.32
N ASP A 101 6.45 -1.57 -3.32
CA ASP A 101 6.26 -0.66 -4.45
C ASP A 101 5.57 0.63 -4.00
N HIS A 102 4.49 0.53 -3.22
CA HIS A 102 3.76 1.68 -2.68
C HIS A 102 4.64 2.54 -1.78
N LEU A 103 5.44 1.92 -0.90
CA LEU A 103 6.43 2.60 -0.08
C LEU A 103 7.44 3.38 -0.92
N ALA A 104 7.99 2.74 -1.97
CA ALA A 104 8.96 3.36 -2.85
C ALA A 104 8.36 4.55 -3.62
N TRP A 105 7.14 4.43 -4.15
CA TRP A 105 6.47 5.50 -4.88
C TRP A 105 6.18 6.71 -3.99
N CYS A 106 5.67 6.47 -2.79
CA CYS A 106 5.41 7.54 -1.81
C CYS A 106 6.71 8.23 -1.37
N GLU A 107 7.80 7.48 -1.16
CA GLU A 107 9.09 8.05 -0.75
C GLU A 107 9.71 8.87 -1.87
N GLN A 108 9.73 8.37 -3.12
CA GLN A 108 10.20 9.14 -4.28
C GLN A 108 9.40 10.45 -4.44
N ARG A 109 8.06 10.38 -4.25
CA ARG A 109 7.24 11.59 -4.33
C ARG A 109 7.56 12.58 -3.22
N LEU A 110 7.79 12.12 -1.99
CA LEU A 110 8.22 12.97 -0.89
C LEU A 110 9.56 13.66 -1.18
N GLU A 111 10.53 12.94 -1.76
CA GLU A 111 11.82 13.52 -2.18
C GLU A 111 11.64 14.62 -3.24
N GLN A 112 10.78 14.38 -4.26
CA GLN A 112 10.45 15.39 -5.28
C GLN A 112 9.78 16.64 -4.70
N LEU A 113 9.08 16.49 -3.58
CA LEU A 113 8.43 17.59 -2.86
C LEU A 113 9.36 18.26 -1.83
N ASP A 114 10.66 17.99 -1.85
CA ASP A 114 11.66 18.45 -0.87
C ASP A 114 11.26 18.11 0.59
N SER A 115 10.71 16.91 0.79
CA SER A 115 10.17 16.45 2.05
C SER A 115 10.75 15.09 2.47
N ARG A 116 10.27 14.53 3.55
CA ARG A 116 10.76 13.29 4.13
C ARG A 116 9.62 12.45 4.70
N THR A 117 9.90 11.17 4.93
CA THR A 117 9.02 10.24 5.63
C THR A 117 8.88 10.60 7.11
N SER A 118 7.86 10.05 7.76
CA SER A 118 7.59 10.34 9.17
C SER A 118 8.65 9.75 10.11
N VAL A 119 9.05 10.52 11.11
CA VAL A 119 9.93 10.07 12.19
C VAL A 119 9.25 9.03 13.10
N PHE A 120 7.95 8.91 13.05
CA PHE A 120 7.17 7.95 13.83
C PHE A 120 7.00 6.59 13.16
N ASN A 121 7.50 6.39 11.93
CA ASN A 121 7.38 5.12 11.23
C ASN A 121 7.83 3.89 12.04
N PRO A 122 8.97 3.93 12.80
CA PRO A 122 9.35 2.77 13.61
C PRO A 122 8.33 2.42 14.71
N LEU A 123 7.68 3.43 15.30
CA LEU A 123 6.65 3.23 16.30
C LEU A 123 5.39 2.63 15.69
N TRP A 124 4.94 3.20 14.55
CA TRP A 124 3.77 2.71 13.83
C TRP A 124 3.99 1.30 13.31
N TYR A 125 5.19 1.00 12.78
CA TYR A 125 5.55 -0.36 12.35
C TYR A 125 5.41 -1.37 13.50
N GLY A 126 6.04 -1.11 14.65
CA GLY A 126 6.02 -2.04 15.78
C GLY A 126 4.61 -2.27 16.33
N LEU A 127 3.79 -1.22 16.41
CA LEU A 127 2.40 -1.30 16.85
C LEU A 127 1.56 -2.11 15.87
N SER A 128 1.67 -1.82 14.57
CA SER A 128 0.94 -2.51 13.52
C SER A 128 1.32 -3.99 13.42
N TYR A 129 2.59 -4.33 13.54
CA TYR A 129 3.04 -5.72 13.59
C TYR A 129 2.38 -6.49 14.75
N GLY A 130 2.36 -5.88 15.94
CA GLY A 130 1.70 -6.49 17.11
C GLY A 130 0.20 -6.71 16.91
N ILE A 131 -0.49 -5.75 16.27
CA ILE A 131 -1.91 -5.85 15.92
C ILE A 131 -2.13 -6.95 14.88
N GLY A 132 -1.31 -7.00 13.83
CA GLY A 132 -1.34 -8.05 12.81
C GLY A 132 -1.16 -9.44 13.41
N ALA A 133 -0.17 -9.60 14.29
CA ALA A 133 0.06 -10.87 15.00
C ALA A 133 -1.14 -11.26 15.87
N ALA A 134 -1.78 -10.31 16.54
CA ALA A 134 -2.99 -10.57 17.32
C ALA A 134 -4.18 -10.99 16.43
N ALA A 135 -4.33 -10.36 15.26
CA ALA A 135 -5.36 -10.72 14.27
C ALA A 135 -5.15 -12.15 13.74
N GLY A 136 -3.91 -12.53 13.41
CA GLY A 136 -3.59 -13.90 12.97
C GLY A 136 -3.86 -14.94 14.07
N LEU A 137 -3.51 -14.64 15.32
CA LEU A 137 -3.83 -15.52 16.49
C LEU A 137 -5.34 -15.69 16.72
N ALA A 138 -6.17 -14.73 16.30
CA ALA A 138 -7.62 -14.87 16.35
C ALA A 138 -8.17 -15.89 15.33
N GLY A 139 -7.34 -16.33 14.41
CA GLY A 139 -7.61 -17.33 13.37
C GLY A 139 -7.77 -16.73 11.99
N ASP A 140 -7.41 -17.51 10.97
CA ASP A 140 -7.24 -17.06 9.59
C ASP A 140 -8.46 -16.35 9.01
N ARG A 141 -9.66 -16.82 9.33
CA ARG A 141 -10.91 -16.17 8.90
C ARG A 141 -11.05 -14.74 9.40
N TRP A 142 -10.65 -14.49 10.66
CA TRP A 142 -10.67 -13.14 11.25
C TRP A 142 -9.50 -12.29 10.77
N SER A 143 -8.35 -12.93 10.57
CA SER A 143 -7.16 -12.31 9.99
C SER A 143 -7.45 -11.78 8.58
N LEU A 144 -8.03 -12.59 7.69
CA LEU A 144 -8.46 -12.18 6.36
C LEU A 144 -9.53 -11.08 6.40
N GLY A 145 -10.49 -11.18 7.34
CA GLY A 145 -11.48 -10.13 7.55
C GLY A 145 -10.87 -8.81 8.03
N PHE A 146 -9.79 -8.88 8.79
CA PHE A 146 -9.02 -7.72 9.22
C PHE A 146 -8.32 -7.05 8.03
N VAL A 147 -7.71 -7.83 7.12
CA VAL A 147 -7.16 -7.32 5.85
C VAL A 147 -8.24 -6.58 5.07
N ALA A 148 -9.34 -7.23 4.76
CA ALA A 148 -10.41 -6.62 3.96
C ALA A 148 -10.92 -5.28 4.54
N GLU A 149 -11.03 -5.18 5.87
CA GLU A 149 -11.41 -3.93 6.53
C GLU A 149 -10.29 -2.88 6.47
N THR A 150 -9.03 -3.30 6.61
CA THR A 150 -7.88 -2.39 6.49
C THR A 150 -7.87 -1.75 5.11
N GLU A 151 -7.98 -2.55 4.04
CA GLU A 151 -7.92 -2.06 2.67
C GLU A 151 -9.14 -1.19 2.33
N GLN A 152 -10.31 -1.51 2.85
CA GLN A 152 -11.46 -0.63 2.72
C GLN A 152 -11.19 0.76 3.31
N GLN A 153 -10.63 0.83 4.53
CA GLN A 153 -10.32 2.11 5.19
C GLN A 153 -9.16 2.84 4.52
N VAL A 154 -8.19 2.11 3.96
CA VAL A 154 -7.10 2.68 3.15
C VAL A 154 -7.66 3.31 1.88
N CYS A 155 -8.47 2.59 1.11
CA CYS A 155 -9.12 3.12 -0.08
C CYS A 155 -9.98 4.37 0.20
N GLU A 156 -10.71 4.38 1.31
CA GLU A 156 -11.51 5.53 1.72
C GLU A 156 -10.63 6.77 1.93
N HIS A 157 -9.54 6.66 2.69
CA HIS A 157 -8.68 7.81 2.93
C HIS A 157 -7.85 8.23 1.71
N LEU A 158 -7.45 7.29 0.85
CA LEU A 158 -6.78 7.63 -0.42
C LEU A 158 -7.71 8.45 -1.34
N ARG A 159 -9.00 8.10 -1.40
CA ARG A 159 -10.00 8.90 -2.13
C ARG A 159 -10.17 10.30 -1.51
N GLU A 160 -10.22 10.40 -0.17
CA GLU A 160 -10.22 11.69 0.52
C GLU A 160 -8.98 12.53 0.15
N HIS A 161 -7.82 11.91 0.01
CA HIS A 161 -6.58 12.59 -0.40
C HIS A 161 -6.63 13.05 -1.85
N LEU A 162 -7.21 12.26 -2.78
CA LEU A 162 -7.40 12.68 -4.16
C LEU A 162 -8.24 13.97 -4.29
N GLU A 163 -9.25 14.12 -3.43
CA GLU A 163 -10.09 15.33 -3.39
C GLU A 163 -9.35 16.56 -2.84
N GLN A 164 -8.29 16.34 -2.06
CA GLN A 164 -7.49 17.39 -1.43
C GLN A 164 -6.26 17.80 -2.26
N LEU A 165 -5.88 17.01 -3.27
CA LEU A 165 -4.77 17.33 -4.15
C LEU A 165 -5.09 18.55 -5.03
N PRO A 166 -4.11 19.45 -5.27
CA PRO A 166 -4.21 20.42 -6.34
C PRO A 166 -4.51 19.74 -7.69
N GLU A 167 -5.34 20.36 -8.52
CA GLU A 167 -5.75 19.80 -9.83
C GLU A 167 -4.55 19.55 -10.74
N GLU A 168 -3.51 20.36 -10.62
CA GLU A 168 -2.29 20.31 -11.42
C GLU A 168 -1.34 19.17 -10.98
N ASP A 169 -1.48 18.63 -9.77
CA ASP A 169 -0.58 17.59 -9.26
C ASP A 169 -0.90 16.20 -9.83
N SER A 170 -0.57 16.02 -11.09
CA SER A 170 -0.78 14.77 -11.80
C SER A 170 0.09 13.61 -11.28
N ARG A 171 1.28 13.91 -10.73
CA ARG A 171 2.19 12.88 -10.20
C ARG A 171 1.65 12.21 -8.94
N SER A 172 1.28 13.01 -7.94
CA SER A 172 0.70 12.45 -6.72
C SER A 172 -0.63 11.77 -6.99
N ARG A 173 -1.43 12.33 -7.91
CA ARG A 173 -2.69 11.72 -8.34
C ARG A 173 -2.50 10.33 -8.93
N ALA A 174 -1.56 10.17 -9.88
CA ALA A 174 -1.30 8.88 -10.52
C ALA A 174 -0.86 7.82 -9.52
N ILE A 175 -0.02 8.18 -8.54
CA ILE A 175 0.40 7.27 -7.46
C ILE A 175 -0.82 6.83 -6.65
N ILE A 176 -1.63 7.75 -6.16
CA ILE A 176 -2.76 7.44 -5.29
C ILE A 176 -3.84 6.64 -6.04
N GLU A 177 -4.10 6.95 -7.31
CA GLU A 177 -5.05 6.20 -8.15
C GLU A 177 -4.60 4.74 -8.36
N GLN A 178 -3.30 4.50 -8.56
CA GLN A 178 -2.78 3.13 -8.67
C GLN A 178 -2.87 2.39 -7.33
N MET A 179 -2.49 3.02 -6.22
CA MET A 179 -2.63 2.44 -4.89
C MET A 179 -4.08 2.02 -4.61
N ILE A 180 -5.07 2.88 -4.90
CA ILE A 180 -6.50 2.51 -4.73
C ILE A 180 -6.85 1.24 -5.51
N GLN A 181 -6.37 1.09 -6.76
CA GLN A 181 -6.67 -0.09 -7.56
C GLN A 181 -6.06 -1.36 -6.98
N ASP A 182 -4.84 -1.26 -6.45
CA ASP A 182 -4.14 -2.39 -5.84
C ASP A 182 -4.83 -2.79 -4.51
N GLU A 183 -5.16 -1.81 -3.65
CA GLU A 183 -5.81 -2.09 -2.36
C GLU A 183 -7.25 -2.63 -2.50
N GLU A 184 -8.00 -2.20 -3.51
CA GLU A 184 -9.29 -2.81 -3.84
C GLU A 184 -9.13 -4.30 -4.16
N GLN A 185 -8.09 -4.68 -4.91
CA GLN A 185 -7.80 -6.08 -5.24
C GLN A 185 -7.39 -6.89 -4.00
N HIS A 186 -6.56 -6.34 -3.11
CA HIS A 186 -6.17 -6.99 -1.85
C HIS A 186 -7.41 -7.25 -0.97
N GLY A 187 -8.27 -6.26 -0.81
CA GLY A 187 -9.50 -6.40 -0.04
C GLY A 187 -10.45 -7.45 -0.62
N GLU A 188 -10.66 -7.47 -1.94
CA GLU A 188 -11.47 -8.46 -2.64
C GLU A 188 -10.89 -9.87 -2.51
N ALA A 189 -9.57 -10.03 -2.67
CA ALA A 189 -8.88 -11.30 -2.52
C ALA A 189 -9.02 -11.87 -1.10
N ALA A 190 -8.89 -11.02 -0.07
CA ALA A 190 -9.06 -11.42 1.31
C ALA A 190 -10.49 -11.93 1.61
N LEU A 191 -11.51 -11.27 1.06
CA LEU A 191 -12.90 -11.71 1.19
C LEU A 191 -13.14 -13.02 0.43
N ALA A 192 -12.62 -13.15 -0.79
CA ALA A 192 -12.73 -14.36 -1.60
C ALA A 192 -12.04 -15.57 -0.95
N ALA A 193 -10.94 -15.33 -0.22
CA ALA A 193 -10.25 -16.34 0.58
C ALA A 193 -10.99 -16.73 1.89
N GLY A 194 -12.16 -16.17 2.15
CA GLY A 194 -13.02 -16.54 3.28
C GLY A 194 -12.96 -15.61 4.48
N GLY A 195 -12.45 -14.38 4.30
CA GLY A 195 -12.44 -13.34 5.33
C GLY A 195 -13.84 -13.07 5.91
N ALA A 196 -13.95 -12.99 7.21
CA ALA A 196 -15.20 -12.68 7.90
C ALA A 196 -15.32 -11.17 8.16
N PRO A 197 -16.50 -10.57 7.92
CA PRO A 197 -16.72 -9.17 8.30
C PRO A 197 -16.44 -8.94 9.79
N LEU A 198 -15.63 -7.93 10.09
CA LEU A 198 -15.32 -7.58 11.47
C LEU A 198 -16.53 -6.98 12.19
N PRO A 199 -16.67 -7.21 13.51
CA PRO A 199 -17.70 -6.56 14.29
C PRO A 199 -17.46 -5.04 14.38
N ALA A 200 -18.53 -4.25 14.47
CA ALA A 200 -18.48 -2.80 14.47
C ALA A 200 -17.49 -2.18 15.50
N PRO A 201 -17.36 -2.71 16.73
CA PRO A 201 -16.37 -2.16 17.66
C PRO A 201 -14.91 -2.29 17.18
N ALA A 202 -14.56 -3.39 16.46
CA ALA A 202 -13.23 -3.57 15.90
C ALA A 202 -12.98 -2.56 14.78
N LYS A 203 -13.92 -2.40 13.87
CA LYS A 203 -13.86 -1.39 12.79
C LYS A 203 -13.70 0.03 13.36
N TRP A 204 -14.42 0.37 14.39
CA TRP A 204 -14.30 1.65 15.08
C TRP A 204 -12.92 1.87 15.70
N ALA A 205 -12.36 0.85 16.33
CA ALA A 205 -11.03 0.93 16.92
C ALA A 205 -9.95 1.14 15.83
N MET A 206 -10.07 0.44 14.71
CA MET A 206 -9.20 0.61 13.54
C MET A 206 -9.30 2.04 13.00
N ALA A 207 -10.51 2.55 12.76
CA ALA A 207 -10.72 3.91 12.28
C ALA A 207 -10.17 4.97 13.24
N ALA A 208 -10.36 4.80 14.55
CA ALA A 208 -9.83 5.70 15.56
C ALA A 208 -8.29 5.72 15.56
N MET A 209 -7.65 4.55 15.47
CA MET A 209 -6.19 4.41 15.37
C MET A 209 -5.66 5.08 14.11
N SER A 210 -6.31 4.85 12.96
CA SER A 210 -5.99 5.50 11.69
C SER A 210 -6.04 7.02 11.80
N GLN A 211 -7.06 7.58 12.46
CA GLN A 211 -7.15 9.04 12.67
C GLN A 211 -5.99 9.59 13.53
N VAL A 212 -5.56 8.84 14.54
CA VAL A 212 -4.39 9.24 15.36
C VAL A 212 -3.12 9.22 14.51
N MET A 213 -2.90 8.16 13.74
CA MET A 213 -1.77 8.03 12.83
C MET A 213 -1.75 9.18 11.83
N LYS A 214 -2.84 9.43 11.11
CA LYS A 214 -2.97 10.51 10.12
C LYS A 214 -2.61 11.89 10.72
N LYS A 215 -3.15 12.23 11.89
CA LYS A 215 -2.91 13.52 12.55
C LYS A 215 -1.47 13.71 13.02
N THR A 216 -0.84 12.66 13.54
CA THR A 216 0.54 12.72 14.04
C THR A 216 1.56 12.74 12.91
N THR A 217 1.27 12.06 11.81
CA THR A 217 2.18 11.88 10.66
C THR A 217 2.15 13.05 9.68
N TYR A 218 1.00 13.68 9.49
CA TYR A 218 0.84 14.73 8.47
C TYR A 218 1.89 15.84 8.54
N ARG A 219 2.38 16.19 9.73
CA ARG A 219 3.34 17.29 9.97
C ARG A 219 4.76 16.82 10.31
N LEU A 220 4.94 15.60 10.71
CA LEU A 220 6.16 15.02 11.27
C LEU A 220 6.51 13.72 10.54
#